data_e8f27f8046ce03f2b26300f3dd0b3731
#
_entry.id   e8f27f8046ce03f2b26300f3dd0b3731
#
_cell.length_a   1.000
_cell.length_b   1.000
_cell.length_c   1.000
_cell.angle_alpha   90.00
_cell.angle_beta   90.00
_cell.angle_gamma   90.00
#
_symmetry.space_group_name_H-M   'P 1'
#
loop_
_entity.id
_entity.type
_entity.pdbx_description
1 polymer ?
#
loop_
_entity_poly.entity_id
_entity_poly.type
_entity_poly.pdbx_seq_one_letter_code
_entity_poly.pdbx_strand_id
1 'polypeptide(L)'
;MTTVGVLAYLVLGSFPDREAEARHAATTPVATNQVRTTTTTGTPSAPATPSATGTPKPKPSAGGKTSAARPSATATSRPPRKSSTTPSSAGRIRPNSTYTGVATAYEAADGNGACLFGPSDDLMIAAMNTTDYETSRACGAYVLVRAGNGKSITVRITNECPLPCAPGQLDLSQQAFAKLADLKVGRIPITWQLLSPSTTDTVSIRYKTGSSPHWCGIQAIGHRNPVARLEVRAGGGWRQLPRTEYNYFISADGSGCGGSIRVTDIYGEQLALTGIALRPNVVQPTGVQFARH
;
A
#
# COMPACT_ATOMS: atom_id res chain seq x y z
N MET A 1 67.89 38.31 8.11
CA MET A 1 66.88 39.32 8.35
C MET A 1 66.27 39.75 7.04
N THR A 2 65.18 39.20 6.63
CA THR A 2 64.39 39.61 5.46
C THR A 2 62.94 39.30 5.72
N THR A 3 62.17 40.33 6.00
CA THR A 3 60.72 40.33 6.23
C THR A 3 60.02 40.27 4.88
N VAL A 4 59.18 39.25 4.66
CA VAL A 4 58.29 39.15 3.52
C VAL A 4 56.89 39.57 3.97
N GLY A 5 56.42 40.70 3.42
CA GLY A 5 55.08 41.22 3.67
C GLY A 5 54.04 40.47 2.78
N VAL A 6 52.99 40.06 3.41
CA VAL A 6 51.81 39.47 2.71
C VAL A 6 50.82 40.59 2.43
N LEU A 7 50.58 40.90 1.16
CA LEU A 7 49.54 41.82 0.72
C LEU A 7 48.23 41.06 0.57
N ALA A 8 47.24 41.45 1.37
CA ALA A 8 45.86 40.96 1.25
C ALA A 8 45.11 41.85 0.24
N TYR A 9 44.61 41.26 -0.87
CA TYR A 9 43.71 41.91 -1.80
C TYR A 9 42.26 41.66 -1.36
N LEU A 10 41.59 42.71 -0.93
CA LEU A 10 40.16 42.76 -0.78
C LEU A 10 39.52 43.08 -2.12
N VAL A 11 38.84 42.14 -2.72
CA VAL A 11 37.97 42.35 -3.87
C VAL A 11 36.54 42.57 -3.37
N LEU A 12 36.11 43.83 -3.40
CA LEU A 12 34.72 44.23 -3.21
C LEU A 12 34.00 44.00 -4.55
N GLY A 13 33.26 42.89 -4.62
CA GLY A 13 32.33 42.61 -5.71
C GLY A 13 30.96 43.21 -5.42
N SER A 14 30.59 44.29 -6.12
CA SER A 14 29.24 44.86 -6.12
C SER A 14 28.32 43.93 -6.89
N PHE A 15 27.26 43.45 -6.22
CA PHE A 15 26.14 42.77 -6.89
C PHE A 15 25.06 43.80 -7.25
N PRO A 16 24.53 43.83 -8.47
CA PRO A 16 23.38 44.67 -8.80
C PRO A 16 22.10 44.09 -8.26
N ASP A 17 21.34 44.92 -7.54
CA ASP A 17 19.97 44.65 -7.12
C ASP A 17 19.10 44.37 -8.36
N ARG A 18 18.43 43.23 -8.34
CA ARG A 18 17.40 42.88 -9.30
C ARG A 18 16.05 43.05 -8.60
N GLU A 19 15.43 44.18 -8.82
CA GLU A 19 14.02 44.42 -8.48
C GLU A 19 13.15 43.37 -9.19
N ALA A 20 12.38 42.63 -8.39
CA ALA A 20 11.37 41.71 -8.87
C ALA A 20 10.09 42.48 -9.16
N GLU A 21 9.84 42.79 -10.44
CA GLU A 21 8.52 43.25 -10.90
C GLU A 21 7.45 42.19 -10.68
N ALA A 22 6.54 42.44 -9.79
CA ALA A 22 5.30 41.70 -9.62
C ALA A 22 4.38 41.94 -10.82
N ARG A 23 4.31 41.02 -11.76
CA ARG A 23 3.32 41.05 -12.85
C ARG A 23 2.00 40.48 -12.31
N HIS A 24 1.00 41.35 -12.29
CA HIS A 24 -0.40 41.03 -12.04
C HIS A 24 -0.89 39.98 -13.05
N ALA A 25 -1.28 38.81 -12.55
CA ALA A 25 -2.02 37.83 -13.34
C ALA A 25 -3.48 38.31 -13.48
N ALA A 26 -3.89 38.53 -14.71
CA ALA A 26 -5.25 38.90 -15.07
C ALA A 26 -6.21 37.74 -14.78
N THR A 27 -7.22 37.98 -13.99
CA THR A 27 -8.37 37.11 -13.75
C THR A 27 -9.28 37.12 -14.98
N THR A 28 -9.38 35.98 -15.65
CA THR A 28 -10.41 35.74 -16.66
C THR A 28 -11.73 35.35 -15.97
N PRO A 29 -12.88 35.93 -16.35
CA PRO A 29 -14.16 35.58 -15.75
C PRO A 29 -14.64 34.22 -16.24
N VAL A 30 -15.01 33.34 -15.29
CA VAL A 30 -15.69 32.06 -15.54
C VAL A 30 -17.12 32.35 -16.01
N ALA A 31 -17.46 31.90 -17.20
CA ALA A 31 -18.82 31.99 -17.72
C ALA A 31 -19.71 30.97 -16.98
N THR A 32 -20.70 31.48 -16.28
CA THR A 32 -21.76 30.71 -15.64
C THR A 32 -22.73 30.18 -16.70
N ASN A 33 -22.68 28.90 -17.00
CA ASN A 33 -23.71 28.23 -17.82
C ASN A 33 -24.91 27.92 -16.94
N GLN A 34 -25.98 28.70 -17.12
CA GLN A 34 -27.30 28.40 -16.58
C GLN A 34 -27.88 27.18 -17.29
N VAL A 35 -28.08 26.11 -16.55
CA VAL A 35 -28.85 24.95 -17.00
C VAL A 35 -30.33 25.31 -16.89
N ARG A 36 -30.99 25.39 -18.04
CA ARG A 36 -32.41 25.59 -18.20
C ARG A 36 -33.16 24.31 -17.84
N THR A 37 -33.86 24.29 -16.75
CA THR A 37 -34.78 23.22 -16.35
C THR A 37 -36.00 23.26 -17.28
N THR A 38 -36.18 22.20 -18.05
CA THR A 38 -37.47 21.90 -18.68
C THR A 38 -38.15 20.75 -17.91
N THR A 39 -39.20 21.14 -17.20
CA THR A 39 -40.14 20.26 -16.54
C THR A 39 -40.98 19.54 -17.61
N THR A 40 -40.94 18.22 -17.64
CA THR A 40 -41.96 17.43 -18.35
C THR A 40 -42.59 16.45 -17.37
N THR A 41 -43.80 16.73 -17.04
CA THR A 41 -44.73 15.93 -16.25
C THR A 41 -45.20 14.72 -17.08
N GLY A 42 -45.11 13.53 -16.50
CA GLY A 42 -45.69 12.32 -17.06
C GLY A 42 -45.80 11.24 -16.02
N THR A 43 -46.99 11.13 -15.42
CA THR A 43 -47.43 10.15 -14.43
C THR A 43 -48.08 8.94 -15.14
N PRO A 44 -48.48 7.87 -14.46
CA PRO A 44 -47.86 6.53 -14.44
C PRO A 44 -48.74 5.46 -15.13
N SER A 45 -48.18 4.30 -15.34
CA SER A 45 -49.02 3.10 -15.57
C SER A 45 -48.28 1.85 -15.08
N ALA A 46 -48.73 1.29 -13.96
CA ALA A 46 -48.74 -0.15 -13.73
C ALA A 46 -50.14 -0.66 -14.09
N PRO A 47 -50.44 -1.92 -14.27
CA PRO A 47 -49.87 -3.12 -13.69
C PRO A 47 -49.84 -4.34 -14.67
N ALA A 48 -49.22 -5.45 -14.29
CA ALA A 48 -49.82 -6.78 -14.41
C ALA A 48 -48.87 -7.89 -13.92
N THR A 49 -49.29 -8.50 -12.83
CA THR A 49 -48.91 -9.87 -12.46
C THR A 49 -49.77 -10.86 -13.26
N PRO A 50 -49.25 -12.03 -13.60
CA PRO A 50 -50.04 -13.22 -13.35
C PRO A 50 -49.33 -14.30 -12.52
N SER A 51 -50.17 -14.88 -11.68
CA SER A 51 -50.06 -16.02 -10.80
C SER A 51 -49.62 -17.33 -11.47
N ALA A 52 -48.89 -18.09 -10.67
CA ALA A 52 -49.01 -19.48 -10.23
C ALA A 52 -49.46 -20.59 -11.23
N THR A 53 -48.74 -21.67 -11.13
CA THR A 53 -49.07 -23.10 -11.00
C THR A 53 -47.93 -23.93 -11.52
N GLY A 54 -47.40 -24.93 -10.90
CA GLY A 54 -47.84 -25.96 -10.01
C GLY A 54 -46.69 -26.96 -9.85
N THR A 55 -46.57 -27.47 -8.69
CA THR A 55 -45.77 -28.62 -8.29
C THR A 55 -46.24 -29.90 -8.96
N PRO A 56 -45.38 -30.91 -9.23
CA PRO A 56 -45.49 -32.06 -8.33
C PRO A 56 -44.14 -32.70 -7.93
N LYS A 57 -44.15 -33.18 -6.72
CA LYS A 57 -43.20 -34.03 -6.01
C LYS A 57 -43.36 -35.48 -6.49
N PRO A 58 -42.30 -36.27 -6.58
CA PRO A 58 -42.37 -37.67 -6.32
C PRO A 58 -41.59 -38.10 -5.09
N LYS A 59 -42.21 -39.05 -4.38
CA LYS A 59 -41.87 -39.70 -3.13
C LYS A 59 -40.81 -40.82 -3.34
N PRO A 60 -40.16 -41.27 -2.24
CA PRO A 60 -38.95 -42.05 -2.28
C PRO A 60 -39.18 -43.54 -2.47
N SER A 61 -38.15 -44.20 -3.01
CA SER A 61 -38.04 -45.68 -2.96
C SER A 61 -36.82 -46.06 -2.15
N ALA A 62 -37.04 -46.94 -1.20
CA ALA A 62 -36.06 -47.54 -0.31
C ALA A 62 -35.36 -48.72 -0.95
N GLY A 63 -34.13 -48.99 -0.51
CA GLY A 63 -33.58 -50.34 -0.61
C GLY A 63 -32.10 -50.39 -0.92
N GLY A 64 -31.31 -50.95 0.03
CA GLY A 64 -30.01 -51.49 -0.26
C GLY A 64 -28.90 -51.12 0.73
N LYS A 65 -28.86 -51.82 1.89
CA LYS A 65 -27.68 -51.90 2.74
C LYS A 65 -26.59 -52.71 2.06
N THR A 66 -25.44 -52.14 1.87
CA THR A 66 -24.20 -52.92 1.78
C THR A 66 -23.13 -52.22 2.58
N SER A 67 -22.74 -52.90 3.63
CA SER A 67 -21.62 -52.57 4.53
C SER A 67 -20.32 -52.80 3.74
N ALA A 68 -19.55 -51.74 3.51
CA ALA A 68 -18.19 -51.85 3.02
C ALA A 68 -17.21 -51.26 4.03
N ALA A 69 -16.21 -52.06 4.37
CA ALA A 69 -15.22 -51.83 5.40
C ALA A 69 -14.47 -50.50 5.21
N ARG A 70 -14.29 -49.82 6.32
CA ARG A 70 -13.46 -48.63 6.46
C ARG A 70 -11.96 -49.01 6.40
N PRO A 71 -11.14 -48.50 5.49
CA PRO A 71 -9.70 -48.66 5.62
C PRO A 71 -9.18 -47.76 6.73
N SER A 72 -8.51 -48.32 7.70
CA SER A 72 -7.74 -47.63 8.73
C SER A 72 -6.63 -46.82 8.05
N ALA A 73 -6.75 -45.49 8.08
CA ALA A 73 -5.65 -44.62 7.70
C ALA A 73 -4.60 -44.62 8.81
N THR A 74 -3.48 -45.27 8.57
CA THR A 74 -2.27 -45.14 9.38
C THR A 74 -1.80 -43.71 9.36
N ALA A 75 -1.85 -43.04 10.48
CA ALA A 75 -1.30 -41.68 10.63
C ALA A 75 0.24 -41.80 10.50
N THR A 76 0.75 -41.46 9.32
CA THR A 76 2.18 -41.26 9.11
C THR A 76 2.51 -39.93 9.81
N SER A 77 3.22 -39.99 10.92
CA SER A 77 3.77 -38.84 11.63
C SER A 77 4.73 -38.11 10.69
N ARG A 78 4.29 -36.95 10.24
CA ARG A 78 5.12 -36.03 9.45
C ARG A 78 6.32 -35.59 10.31
N PRO A 79 7.57 -35.78 9.84
CA PRO A 79 8.73 -35.35 10.60
C PRO A 79 8.66 -33.84 10.85
N PRO A 80 9.20 -33.36 11.98
CA PRO A 80 9.20 -31.93 12.27
C PRO A 80 9.93 -31.20 11.14
N ARG A 81 9.23 -30.25 10.51
CA ARG A 81 9.78 -29.38 9.47
C ARG A 81 10.94 -28.62 10.11
N LYS A 82 12.18 -28.94 9.75
CA LYS A 82 13.33 -28.11 10.09
C LYS A 82 13.00 -26.71 9.63
N SER A 83 12.95 -25.77 10.58
CA SER A 83 12.87 -24.35 10.27
C SER A 83 14.10 -24.00 9.45
N SER A 84 13.96 -24.01 8.12
CA SER A 84 14.94 -23.38 7.26
C SER A 84 14.89 -21.90 7.60
N THR A 85 15.92 -21.38 8.22
CA THR A 85 16.15 -19.94 8.38
C THR A 85 16.41 -19.38 6.99
N THR A 86 15.33 -19.15 6.24
CA THR A 86 15.41 -18.33 5.03
C THR A 86 15.90 -16.96 5.48
N PRO A 87 16.97 -16.41 4.87
CA PRO A 87 17.45 -15.10 5.24
C PRO A 87 16.29 -14.11 5.18
N SER A 88 16.06 -13.37 6.25
CA SER A 88 15.04 -12.35 6.30
C SER A 88 15.25 -11.37 5.14
N SER A 89 14.24 -11.23 4.29
CA SER A 89 14.20 -10.22 3.22
C SER A 89 13.78 -8.84 3.74
N ALA A 90 13.68 -8.67 5.06
CA ALA A 90 13.34 -7.41 5.71
C ALA A 90 14.40 -6.35 5.45
N GLY A 91 13.95 -5.13 5.25
CA GLY A 91 14.79 -3.94 5.17
C GLY A 91 15.04 -3.33 6.57
N ARG A 92 14.88 -2.01 6.67
CA ARG A 92 15.04 -1.26 7.92
C ARG A 92 14.01 -1.65 8.96
N ILE A 93 12.74 -1.83 8.56
CA ILE A 93 11.71 -2.32 9.46
C ILE A 93 11.71 -3.85 9.48
N ARG A 94 11.88 -4.43 10.67
CA ARG A 94 12.09 -5.86 10.85
C ARG A 94 11.03 -6.47 11.77
N PRO A 95 10.63 -7.72 11.52
CA PRO A 95 9.84 -8.47 12.47
C PRO A 95 10.48 -8.54 13.85
N ASN A 96 9.67 -8.60 14.90
CA ASN A 96 10.10 -8.75 16.29
C ASN A 96 11.06 -7.65 16.80
N SER A 97 11.09 -6.51 16.13
CA SER A 97 11.89 -5.35 16.52
C SER A 97 10.99 -4.24 17.03
N THR A 98 11.41 -3.62 18.17
CA THR A 98 10.74 -2.43 18.69
C THR A 98 11.53 -1.19 18.30
N TYR A 99 10.83 -0.22 17.77
CA TYR A 99 11.35 1.08 17.38
C TYR A 99 10.87 2.12 18.37
N THR A 100 11.72 3.07 18.68
CA THR A 100 11.42 4.20 19.57
C THR A 100 11.47 5.49 18.76
N GLY A 101 10.50 6.35 18.98
CA GLY A 101 10.42 7.64 18.30
C GLY A 101 9.33 8.52 18.86
N VAL A 102 8.79 9.36 18.01
CA VAL A 102 7.69 10.26 18.35
C VAL A 102 6.58 10.11 17.31
N ALA A 103 5.34 10.37 17.73
CA ALA A 103 4.23 10.58 16.81
C ALA A 103 3.90 12.08 16.75
N THR A 104 3.65 12.55 15.54
CA THR A 104 3.02 13.82 15.22
C THR A 104 1.70 13.56 14.48
N ALA A 105 0.95 14.60 14.12
CA ALA A 105 -0.31 14.45 13.41
C ALA A 105 -0.34 15.30 12.14
N TYR A 106 -0.89 14.74 11.05
CA TYR A 106 -1.13 15.46 9.81
C TYR A 106 -2.56 15.25 9.30
N GLU A 107 -3.02 16.16 8.46
CA GLU A 107 -4.31 16.01 7.77
C GLU A 107 -4.14 15.06 6.57
N ALA A 108 -4.70 13.86 6.69
CA ALA A 108 -4.51 12.80 5.70
C ALA A 108 -5.45 12.91 4.49
N ALA A 109 -6.31 13.94 4.43
CA ALA A 109 -7.28 14.18 3.35
C ALA A 109 -8.09 12.91 3.01
N ASP A 110 -7.99 12.43 1.78
CA ASP A 110 -8.63 11.22 1.28
C ASP A 110 -7.87 9.90 1.59
N GLY A 111 -6.81 9.97 2.40
CA GLY A 111 -6.00 8.81 2.78
C GLY A 111 -4.95 8.37 1.76
N ASN A 112 -4.89 8.99 0.58
CA ASN A 112 -3.82 8.74 -0.38
C ASN A 112 -2.51 9.36 0.09
N GLY A 113 -1.37 8.79 -0.34
CA GLY A 113 -0.04 9.26 0.04
C GLY A 113 1.03 8.75 -0.91
N ALA A 114 2.30 8.91 -0.54
CA ALA A 114 3.46 8.55 -1.36
C ALA A 114 3.47 7.09 -1.82
N CYS A 115 2.82 6.19 -1.08
CA CYS A 115 2.64 4.80 -1.49
C CYS A 115 1.67 4.60 -2.66
N LEU A 116 0.94 5.65 -3.07
CA LEU A 116 0.01 5.66 -4.20
C LEU A 116 -1.00 4.50 -4.18
N PHE A 117 -1.53 4.13 -3.02
CA PHE A 117 -2.58 3.11 -2.96
C PHE A 117 -3.92 3.61 -3.50
N GLY A 118 -4.14 4.91 -3.49
CA GLY A 118 -5.38 5.60 -3.82
C GLY A 118 -6.15 6.01 -2.56
N PRO A 119 -7.31 6.66 -2.74
CA PRO A 119 -8.20 7.05 -1.65
C PRO A 119 -8.64 5.86 -0.78
N SER A 120 -8.87 6.13 0.51
CA SER A 120 -9.32 5.14 1.49
C SER A 120 -10.21 5.78 2.54
N ASP A 121 -11.32 5.14 2.87
CA ASP A 121 -12.18 5.54 4.00
C ASP A 121 -11.56 5.16 5.36
N ASP A 122 -10.64 4.18 5.38
CA ASP A 122 -9.88 3.85 6.58
C ASP A 122 -8.70 4.81 6.71
N LEU A 123 -8.85 5.75 7.64
CA LEU A 123 -7.82 6.74 7.98
C LEU A 123 -6.97 6.32 9.19
N MET A 124 -6.97 5.05 9.60
CA MET A 124 -5.98 4.53 10.55
C MET A 124 -4.65 4.30 9.84
N ILE A 125 -4.05 5.40 9.39
CA ILE A 125 -2.85 5.45 8.53
C ILE A 125 -1.77 6.34 9.11
N ALA A 126 -0.54 6.16 8.60
CA ALA A 126 0.60 6.98 8.96
C ALA A 126 1.54 7.21 7.78
N ALA A 127 2.23 8.34 7.85
CA ALA A 127 3.43 8.62 7.08
C ALA A 127 4.66 8.21 7.90
N MET A 128 5.58 7.48 7.26
CA MET A 128 6.81 7.01 7.90
C MET A 128 7.97 7.94 7.51
N ASN A 129 8.88 8.23 8.44
CA ASN A 129 10.07 9.01 8.13
C ASN A 129 10.86 8.39 6.97
N THR A 130 11.52 9.21 6.14
CA THR A 130 12.23 8.78 4.92
C THR A 130 13.20 7.62 5.16
N THR A 131 13.93 7.63 6.29
CA THR A 131 14.91 6.59 6.60
C THR A 131 14.27 5.22 6.73
N ASP A 132 13.18 5.12 7.48
CA ASP A 132 12.48 3.85 7.72
C ASP A 132 11.47 3.52 6.60
N TYR A 133 11.04 4.52 5.81
CA TYR A 133 10.28 4.34 4.59
C TYR A 133 11.06 3.56 3.52
N GLU A 134 12.37 3.77 3.47
CA GLU A 134 13.34 2.96 2.70
C GLU A 134 12.90 2.73 1.25
N THR A 135 12.76 3.80 0.48
CA THR A 135 12.33 3.70 -0.93
C THR A 135 11.06 2.87 -1.08
N SER A 136 9.99 3.25 -0.34
CA SER A 136 8.68 2.60 -0.31
C SER A 136 8.62 1.15 0.23
N ARG A 137 9.69 0.62 0.81
CA ARG A 137 9.68 -0.74 1.38
C ARG A 137 8.71 -0.86 2.55
N ALA A 138 8.45 0.25 3.26
CA ALA A 138 7.46 0.32 4.33
C ALA A 138 6.01 0.42 3.84
N CYS A 139 5.77 0.71 2.57
CA CYS A 139 4.41 0.85 2.04
C CYS A 139 3.56 -0.38 2.31
N GLY A 140 2.39 -0.14 2.88
CA GLY A 140 1.43 -1.19 3.25
C GLY A 140 1.78 -1.96 4.54
N ALA A 141 2.89 -1.62 5.21
CA ALA A 141 3.21 -2.19 6.51
C ALA A 141 2.13 -1.82 7.54
N TYR A 142 1.72 -2.78 8.35
CA TYR A 142 0.92 -2.53 9.54
C TYR A 142 1.84 -2.42 10.74
N VAL A 143 1.68 -1.38 11.54
CA VAL A 143 2.47 -1.17 12.75
C VAL A 143 1.59 -0.97 13.97
N LEU A 144 1.93 -1.62 15.07
CA LEU A 144 1.33 -1.39 16.38
C LEU A 144 2.08 -0.25 17.06
N VAL A 145 1.42 0.87 17.24
CA VAL A 145 1.95 2.07 17.89
C VAL A 145 1.46 2.10 19.34
N ARG A 146 2.39 2.32 20.28
CA ARG A 146 2.12 2.44 21.72
C ARG A 146 2.59 3.79 22.22
N ALA A 147 1.69 4.53 22.86
CA ALA A 147 2.02 5.78 23.56
C ALA A 147 2.40 5.53 25.02
N GLY A 148 3.14 6.46 25.62
CA GLY A 148 3.60 6.36 27.02
C GLY A 148 2.45 6.33 28.05
N ASN A 149 1.23 6.71 27.69
CA ASN A 149 0.03 6.64 28.53
C ASN A 149 -0.68 5.28 28.50
N GLY A 150 -0.08 4.26 27.89
CA GLY A 150 -0.61 2.90 27.78
C GLY A 150 -1.60 2.66 26.62
N LYS A 151 -2.03 3.72 25.92
CA LYS A 151 -2.88 3.56 24.72
C LYS A 151 -2.08 2.99 23.56
N SER A 152 -2.75 2.22 22.71
CA SER A 152 -2.15 1.67 21.50
C SER A 152 -3.15 1.62 20.35
N ILE A 153 -2.64 1.72 19.13
CA ILE A 153 -3.38 1.63 17.88
C ILE A 153 -2.60 0.82 16.86
N THR A 154 -3.30 0.29 15.87
CA THR A 154 -2.66 -0.23 14.66
C THR A 154 -2.92 0.75 13.53
N VAL A 155 -1.88 1.09 12.78
CA VAL A 155 -1.96 1.93 11.58
C VAL A 155 -1.29 1.25 10.40
N ARG A 156 -1.73 1.59 9.20
CA ARG A 156 -1.09 1.19 7.94
C ARG A 156 -0.19 2.31 7.44
N ILE A 157 0.99 1.99 6.95
CA ILE A 157 1.89 2.96 6.31
C ILE A 157 1.43 3.17 4.87
N THR A 158 0.99 4.38 4.56
CA THR A 158 0.49 4.78 3.23
C THR A 158 1.24 5.97 2.65
N ASN A 159 2.08 6.63 3.48
CA ASN A 159 2.73 7.86 3.10
C ASN A 159 4.16 7.93 3.63
N GLU A 160 4.93 8.87 3.11
CA GLU A 160 6.25 9.25 3.57
C GLU A 160 6.18 10.59 4.31
N CYS A 161 6.91 10.71 5.41
CA CYS A 161 7.19 11.96 6.09
C CYS A 161 8.65 12.35 5.82
N PRO A 162 8.91 13.31 4.89
CA PRO A 162 10.26 13.76 4.62
C PRO A 162 10.84 14.55 5.80
N LEU A 163 12.09 14.99 5.68
CA LEU A 163 12.69 15.84 6.70
C LEU A 163 11.79 17.04 7.01
N PRO A 164 11.64 17.41 8.31
CA PRO A 164 12.49 17.02 9.44
C PRO A 164 12.07 15.76 10.23
N CYS A 165 11.22 14.86 9.68
CA CYS A 165 10.90 13.62 10.35
C CYS A 165 12.14 12.76 10.58
N ALA A 166 12.48 12.52 11.85
CA ALA A 166 13.66 11.74 12.25
C ALA A 166 13.40 10.22 12.20
N PRO A 167 14.44 9.38 12.11
CA PRO A 167 14.29 7.92 12.22
C PRO A 167 13.48 7.51 13.44
N GLY A 168 12.56 6.55 13.28
CA GLY A 168 11.62 6.11 14.30
C GLY A 168 10.35 6.98 14.42
N GLN A 169 10.32 8.18 13.85
CA GLN A 169 9.14 9.03 13.88
C GLN A 169 8.05 8.50 12.92
N LEU A 170 6.80 8.57 13.40
CA LEU A 170 5.59 8.38 12.61
C LEU A 170 4.77 9.67 12.62
N ASP A 171 4.34 10.13 11.45
CA ASP A 171 3.34 11.17 11.33
C ASP A 171 1.99 10.49 11.11
N LEU A 172 1.14 10.53 12.12
CA LEU A 172 -0.15 9.83 12.13
C LEU A 172 -1.21 10.71 11.48
N SER A 173 -2.21 10.12 10.81
CA SER A 173 -3.41 10.87 10.50
C SER A 173 -4.00 11.49 11.78
N GLN A 174 -4.70 12.61 11.68
CA GLN A 174 -5.39 13.21 12.83
C GLN A 174 -6.33 12.21 13.52
N GLN A 175 -7.00 11.35 12.74
CA GLN A 175 -7.89 10.31 13.24
C GLN A 175 -7.14 9.25 14.07
N ALA A 176 -5.97 8.84 13.62
CA ALA A 176 -5.12 7.90 14.34
C ALA A 176 -4.50 8.53 15.58
N PHE A 177 -3.95 9.74 15.48
CA PHE A 177 -3.33 10.44 16.60
C PHE A 177 -4.34 10.70 17.73
N ALA A 178 -5.57 11.11 17.40
CA ALA A 178 -6.64 11.38 18.36
C ALA A 178 -7.02 10.15 19.22
N LYS A 179 -6.74 8.93 18.76
CA LYS A 179 -6.90 7.71 19.58
C LYS A 179 -5.86 7.59 20.68
N LEU A 180 -4.67 8.18 20.48
CA LEU A 180 -3.56 8.12 21.45
C LEU A 180 -3.56 9.32 22.39
N ALA A 181 -3.77 10.53 21.88
CA ALA A 181 -3.72 11.79 22.61
C ALA A 181 -4.62 12.87 22.00
N ASP A 182 -4.88 13.95 22.74
CA ASP A 182 -5.51 15.16 22.18
C ASP A 182 -4.61 15.76 21.09
N LEU A 183 -5.20 16.19 19.97
CA LEU A 183 -4.48 16.81 18.85
C LEU A 183 -3.68 18.04 19.26
N LYS A 184 -4.16 18.78 20.26
CA LYS A 184 -3.46 19.98 20.81
C LYS A 184 -2.09 19.65 21.39
N VAL A 185 -1.84 18.40 21.80
CA VAL A 185 -0.53 17.97 22.31
C VAL A 185 0.52 17.99 21.19
N GLY A 186 0.12 17.77 19.96
CA GLY A 186 0.92 17.91 18.74
C GLY A 186 2.04 16.87 18.57
N ARG A 187 2.67 16.41 19.67
CA ARG A 187 3.80 15.48 19.64
C ARG A 187 3.84 14.62 20.90
N ILE A 188 3.95 13.31 20.74
CA ILE A 188 4.04 12.36 21.85
C ILE A 188 5.15 11.34 21.64
N PRO A 189 5.84 10.86 22.70
CA PRO A 189 6.76 9.74 22.61
C PRO A 189 5.99 8.45 22.35
N ILE A 190 6.51 7.62 21.46
CA ILE A 190 5.95 6.33 21.10
C ILE A 190 7.00 5.24 20.99
N THR A 191 6.55 4.00 21.11
CA THR A 191 7.22 2.84 20.53
C THR A 191 6.32 2.22 19.50
N TRP A 192 6.89 1.55 18.50
CA TRP A 192 6.11 0.81 17.52
C TRP A 192 6.81 -0.47 17.06
N GLN A 193 6.01 -1.40 16.55
CA GLN A 193 6.46 -2.71 16.06
C GLN A 193 5.69 -3.07 14.79
N LEU A 194 6.37 -3.75 13.89
CA LEU A 194 5.73 -4.33 12.72
C LEU A 194 4.74 -5.42 13.12
N LEU A 195 3.57 -5.44 12.48
CA LEU A 195 2.54 -6.47 12.63
C LEU A 195 2.35 -7.27 11.34
N SER A 196 1.95 -8.51 11.52
CA SER A 196 1.31 -9.34 10.49
C SER A 196 -0.15 -9.56 10.89
N PRO A 197 -1.08 -8.66 10.50
CA PRO A 197 -2.44 -8.67 11.02
C PRO A 197 -3.26 -9.83 10.48
N SER A 198 -4.33 -10.18 11.19
CA SER A 198 -5.41 -10.98 10.60
C SER A 198 -6.18 -10.10 9.61
N THR A 199 -6.38 -10.58 8.40
CA THR A 199 -7.18 -9.91 7.37
C THR A 199 -7.86 -10.93 6.47
N THR A 200 -9.02 -10.58 5.95
CA THR A 200 -9.73 -11.30 4.89
C THR A 200 -9.38 -10.78 3.49
N ASP A 201 -8.64 -9.67 3.42
CA ASP A 201 -8.19 -9.11 2.15
C ASP A 201 -7.24 -10.04 1.42
N THR A 202 -7.21 -9.92 0.12
CA THR A 202 -6.26 -10.62 -0.75
C THR A 202 -5.32 -9.64 -1.41
N VAL A 203 -4.12 -10.11 -1.77
CA VAL A 203 -3.21 -9.31 -2.59
C VAL A 203 -3.89 -8.97 -3.91
N SER A 204 -3.79 -7.72 -4.33
CA SER A 204 -4.21 -7.25 -5.64
C SER A 204 -3.02 -6.68 -6.40
N ILE A 205 -3.08 -6.74 -7.72
CA ILE A 205 -2.08 -6.15 -8.61
C ILE A 205 -2.69 -5.00 -9.38
N ARG A 206 -1.94 -3.91 -9.49
CA ARG A 206 -2.27 -2.78 -10.35
C ARG A 206 -1.10 -2.44 -11.26
N TYR A 207 -1.37 -2.33 -12.55
CA TYR A 207 -0.43 -1.74 -13.50
C TYR A 207 -0.57 -0.22 -13.49
N LYS A 208 0.56 0.49 -13.51
CA LYS A 208 0.60 1.96 -13.54
C LYS A 208 -0.01 2.48 -14.85
N THR A 209 -0.62 3.65 -14.80
CA THR A 209 -1.04 4.39 -16.01
C THR A 209 0.13 4.49 -17.00
N GLY A 210 -0.13 4.22 -18.27
CA GLY A 210 0.89 4.17 -19.32
C GLY A 210 1.58 2.82 -19.48
N SER A 211 1.27 1.81 -18.66
CA SER A 211 1.81 0.46 -18.84
C SER A 211 1.35 -0.15 -20.17
N SER A 212 2.30 -0.79 -20.85
CA SER A 212 2.14 -1.45 -22.14
C SER A 212 3.07 -2.67 -22.22
N PRO A 213 3.04 -3.48 -23.29
CA PRO A 213 4.01 -4.55 -23.48
C PRO A 213 5.48 -4.09 -23.55
N HIS A 214 5.73 -2.80 -23.76
CA HIS A 214 7.06 -2.22 -23.92
C HIS A 214 7.59 -1.52 -22.69
N TRP A 215 6.73 -1.29 -21.70
CA TRP A 215 7.06 -0.68 -20.41
C TRP A 215 5.93 -0.93 -19.42
N CYS A 216 6.23 -1.32 -18.20
CA CYS A 216 5.20 -1.38 -17.17
C CYS A 216 5.74 -1.07 -15.77
N GLY A 217 4.86 -0.45 -14.96
CA GLY A 217 5.01 -0.34 -13.52
C GLY A 217 3.98 -1.24 -12.84
N ILE A 218 4.41 -2.06 -11.90
CA ILE A 218 3.56 -3.04 -11.21
C ILE A 218 3.53 -2.69 -9.72
N GLN A 219 2.35 -2.67 -9.12
CA GLN A 219 2.14 -2.44 -7.71
C GLN A 219 1.38 -3.60 -7.08
N ALA A 220 1.81 -4.05 -5.90
CA ALA A 220 1.04 -4.97 -5.05
C ALA A 220 0.28 -4.15 -3.99
N ILE A 221 -0.99 -4.46 -3.79
CA ILE A 221 -1.94 -3.75 -2.91
C ILE A 221 -2.61 -4.78 -2.00
N GLY A 222 -3.00 -4.39 -0.78
CA GLY A 222 -3.77 -5.24 0.13
C GLY A 222 -2.97 -6.39 0.75
N HIS A 223 -1.66 -6.39 0.59
CA HIS A 223 -0.77 -7.39 1.20
C HIS A 223 -0.71 -7.21 2.73
N ARG A 224 -0.74 -8.34 3.44
CA ARG A 224 -0.65 -8.41 4.91
C ARG A 224 0.72 -8.03 5.44
N ASN A 225 1.75 -8.55 4.79
CA ASN A 225 3.15 -8.34 5.14
C ASN A 225 3.79 -7.39 4.12
N PRO A 226 4.74 -6.53 4.52
CA PRO A 226 5.46 -5.70 3.57
C PRO A 226 6.10 -6.50 2.45
N VAL A 227 6.01 -6.01 1.23
CA VAL A 227 6.61 -6.63 0.06
C VAL A 227 8.11 -6.36 0.04
N ALA A 228 8.93 -7.39 0.04
CA ALA A 228 10.38 -7.28 -0.07
C ALA A 228 10.84 -7.10 -1.53
N ARG A 229 10.24 -7.88 -2.47
CA ARG A 229 10.56 -7.81 -3.90
C ARG A 229 9.39 -8.25 -4.77
N LEU A 230 9.41 -7.81 -6.00
CA LEU A 230 8.50 -8.25 -7.05
C LEU A 230 9.33 -8.66 -8.26
N GLU A 231 8.94 -9.78 -8.85
CA GLU A 231 9.61 -10.39 -9.99
C GLU A 231 8.58 -10.71 -11.07
N VAL A 232 9.02 -10.70 -12.31
CA VAL A 232 8.22 -11.08 -13.48
C VAL A 232 8.84 -12.26 -14.20
N ARG A 233 8.03 -13.07 -14.89
CA ARG A 233 8.52 -14.15 -15.73
C ARG A 233 9.00 -13.58 -17.06
N ALA A 234 10.30 -13.69 -17.33
CA ALA A 234 10.93 -13.21 -18.57
C ALA A 234 12.11 -14.11 -18.94
N GLY A 235 12.32 -14.36 -20.24
CA GLY A 235 13.47 -15.12 -20.72
C GLY A 235 13.62 -16.53 -20.10
N GLY A 236 12.50 -17.19 -19.77
CA GLY A 236 12.50 -18.52 -19.13
C GLY A 236 12.76 -18.52 -17.62
N GLY A 237 13.11 -17.37 -17.00
CA GLY A 237 13.40 -17.22 -15.56
C GLY A 237 12.53 -16.18 -14.86
N TRP A 238 12.79 -15.99 -13.57
CA TRP A 238 12.25 -14.89 -12.78
C TRP A 238 13.24 -13.73 -12.78
N ARG A 239 12.78 -12.55 -13.16
CA ARG A 239 13.55 -11.31 -13.17
C ARG A 239 12.99 -10.35 -12.13
N GLN A 240 13.83 -9.95 -11.18
CA GLN A 240 13.47 -8.94 -10.19
C GLN A 240 13.38 -7.56 -10.85
N LEU A 241 12.32 -6.82 -10.52
CA LEU A 241 12.13 -5.45 -10.96
C LEU A 241 12.63 -4.46 -9.89
N PRO A 242 13.26 -3.35 -10.29
CA PRO A 242 13.63 -2.26 -9.38
C PRO A 242 12.37 -1.60 -8.81
N ARG A 243 12.42 -1.28 -7.51
CA ARG A 243 11.38 -0.55 -6.80
C ARG A 243 11.62 0.96 -6.92
N THR A 244 10.55 1.72 -6.99
CA THR A 244 10.56 3.19 -6.96
C THR A 244 10.15 3.71 -5.59
N GLU A 245 10.41 4.98 -5.31
CA GLU A 245 10.00 5.68 -4.08
C GLU A 245 8.47 5.77 -3.92
N TYR A 246 7.74 5.67 -5.02
CA TYR A 246 6.27 5.72 -5.07
C TYR A 246 5.61 4.34 -5.19
N ASN A 247 6.27 3.29 -4.67
CA ASN A 247 5.72 1.94 -4.49
C ASN A 247 5.28 1.22 -5.77
N TYR A 248 6.02 1.43 -6.87
CA TYR A 248 5.91 0.63 -8.08
C TYR A 248 7.21 -0.10 -8.37
N PHE A 249 7.10 -1.24 -9.04
CA PHE A 249 8.23 -2.01 -9.55
C PHE A 249 8.23 -1.89 -11.08
N ILE A 250 9.35 -1.44 -11.65
CA ILE A 250 9.41 -1.01 -13.04
C ILE A 250 10.11 -2.04 -13.93
N SER A 251 9.43 -2.45 -15.00
CA SER A 251 10.06 -3.07 -16.17
C SER A 251 10.24 -2.00 -17.25
N ALA A 252 11.44 -1.46 -17.36
CA ALA A 252 11.73 -0.34 -18.26
C ALA A 252 11.78 -0.76 -19.74
N ASP A 253 12.03 -2.04 -19.99
CA ASP A 253 12.14 -2.64 -21.32
C ASP A 253 10.92 -3.49 -21.70
N GLY A 254 9.88 -3.50 -20.84
CA GLY A 254 8.66 -4.29 -21.06
C GLY A 254 8.80 -5.78 -20.78
N SER A 255 10.01 -6.27 -20.47
CA SER A 255 10.21 -7.71 -20.19
C SER A 255 9.31 -8.19 -19.06
N GLY A 256 8.44 -9.18 -19.34
CA GLY A 256 7.51 -9.78 -18.39
C GLY A 256 6.24 -8.97 -18.12
N CYS A 257 6.02 -7.81 -18.79
CA CYS A 257 4.77 -7.06 -18.71
C CYS A 257 3.59 -7.89 -19.23
N GLY A 258 2.53 -8.04 -18.41
CA GLY A 258 1.38 -8.90 -18.74
C GLY A 258 1.61 -10.39 -18.53
N GLY A 259 2.81 -10.80 -18.11
CA GLY A 259 3.15 -12.18 -17.77
C GLY A 259 2.89 -12.53 -16.30
N SER A 260 3.42 -13.68 -15.87
CA SER A 260 3.34 -14.10 -14.48
C SER A 260 4.17 -13.20 -13.58
N ILE A 261 3.64 -12.91 -12.40
CA ILE A 261 4.25 -12.06 -11.37
C ILE A 261 4.56 -12.91 -10.15
N ARG A 262 5.68 -12.69 -9.50
CA ARG A 262 6.00 -13.27 -8.20
C ARG A 262 6.25 -12.16 -7.19
N VAL A 263 5.49 -12.16 -6.10
CA VAL A 263 5.64 -11.22 -5.00
C VAL A 263 6.24 -11.97 -3.82
N THR A 264 7.29 -11.43 -3.21
CA THR A 264 7.93 -12.00 -2.02
C THR A 264 7.79 -11.01 -0.87
N ASP A 265 7.32 -11.47 0.28
CA ASP A 265 7.25 -10.66 1.49
C ASP A 265 8.57 -10.62 2.27
N ILE A 266 8.59 -9.86 3.37
CA ILE A 266 9.78 -9.72 4.24
C ILE A 266 10.13 -11.02 5.00
N TYR A 267 9.22 -11.97 5.10
CA TYR A 267 9.46 -13.28 5.71
C TYR A 267 9.99 -14.29 4.68
N GLY A 268 10.07 -13.90 3.40
CA GLY A 268 10.56 -14.73 2.31
C GLY A 268 9.48 -15.63 1.69
N GLU A 269 8.22 -15.49 2.08
CA GLU A 269 7.11 -16.18 1.43
C GLU A 269 6.88 -15.63 0.02
N GLN A 270 6.60 -16.54 -0.92
CA GLN A 270 6.44 -16.20 -2.33
C GLN A 270 5.04 -16.55 -2.81
N LEU A 271 4.38 -15.58 -3.43
CA LEU A 271 3.12 -15.77 -4.14
C LEU A 271 3.38 -15.64 -5.64
N ALA A 272 3.14 -16.70 -6.39
CA ALA A 272 3.19 -16.70 -7.85
C ALA A 272 1.79 -16.44 -8.39
N LEU A 273 1.64 -15.36 -9.15
CA LEU A 273 0.37 -14.84 -9.66
C LEU A 273 0.35 -14.97 -11.17
N THR A 274 -0.71 -15.57 -11.69
CA THR A 274 -0.91 -15.76 -13.13
C THR A 274 -2.24 -15.18 -13.57
N GLY A 275 -2.40 -14.91 -14.87
CA GLY A 275 -3.67 -14.42 -15.42
C GLY A 275 -3.99 -12.96 -15.11
N ILE A 276 -3.01 -12.19 -14.61
CA ILE A 276 -3.17 -10.76 -14.37
C ILE A 276 -3.06 -10.02 -15.71
N ALA A 277 -4.18 -9.48 -16.17
CA ALA A 277 -4.22 -8.78 -17.46
C ALA A 277 -3.44 -7.43 -17.38
N LEU A 278 -2.79 -7.07 -18.49
CA LEU A 278 -2.11 -5.78 -18.60
C LEU A 278 -3.16 -4.66 -18.81
N ARG A 279 -3.83 -4.27 -17.73
CA ARG A 279 -4.84 -3.19 -17.69
C ARG A 279 -4.32 -2.06 -16.82
N PRO A 280 -3.88 -0.94 -17.42
CA PRO A 280 -3.42 0.20 -16.66
C PRO A 280 -4.49 0.75 -15.71
N ASN A 281 -4.07 1.09 -14.50
CA ASN A 281 -4.86 1.71 -13.43
C ASN A 281 -6.08 0.90 -12.95
N VAL A 282 -6.14 -0.40 -13.25
CA VAL A 282 -7.17 -1.32 -12.75
C VAL A 282 -6.61 -2.17 -11.61
N VAL A 283 -7.26 -2.13 -10.45
CA VAL A 283 -6.93 -3.02 -9.32
C VAL A 283 -7.51 -4.40 -9.60
N GLN A 284 -6.66 -5.43 -9.64
CA GLN A 284 -7.02 -6.81 -9.99
C GLN A 284 -6.75 -7.72 -8.79
N PRO A 285 -7.80 -8.23 -8.10
CA PRO A 285 -7.63 -9.14 -6.98
C PRO A 285 -7.08 -10.48 -7.45
N THR A 286 -6.21 -11.09 -6.63
CA THR A 286 -5.54 -12.35 -6.97
C THR A 286 -6.15 -13.56 -6.25
N GLY A 287 -7.00 -13.32 -5.24
CA GLY A 287 -7.58 -14.38 -4.41
C GLY A 287 -6.63 -15.03 -3.41
N VAL A 288 -5.36 -14.60 -3.34
CA VAL A 288 -4.36 -15.14 -2.40
C VAL A 288 -3.81 -14.07 -1.47
N GLN A 289 -3.26 -14.52 -0.34
CA GLN A 289 -2.63 -13.67 0.68
C GLN A 289 -1.43 -14.38 1.28
N PHE A 290 -0.44 -13.61 1.75
CA PHE A 290 0.67 -14.12 2.55
C PHE A 290 0.17 -14.73 3.86
N ALA A 291 0.91 -15.69 4.39
CA ALA A 291 0.66 -16.25 5.71
C ALA A 291 0.80 -15.18 6.81
N ARG A 292 0.14 -15.42 7.92
CA ARG A 292 0.31 -14.62 9.14
C ARG A 292 1.53 -15.11 9.92
N HIS A 293 2.29 -14.19 10.46
CA HIS A 293 3.48 -14.41 11.30
C HIS A 293 3.32 -13.84 12.70
#